data_7bf349b5c349729db4117a095b4c08c6
#
_entry.id   7bf349b5c349729db4117a095b4c08c6
#
_cell.length_a   1.000
_cell.length_b   1.000
_cell.length_c   1.000
_cell.angle_alpha   90.00
_cell.angle_beta   90.00
_cell.angle_gamma   90.00
#
_symmetry.space_group_name_H-M   'P 1'
#
loop_
_entity.id
_entity.type
_entity.pdbx_description
1 polymer ?
#
loop_
_entity_poly.entity_id
_entity_poly.type
_entity_poly.pdbx_seq_one_letter_code
_entity_poly.pdbx_strand_id
1 'polypeptide(L)'
;MLNDLRRFSSSAFPEELRQSAWDEVFQRVRLASSLAGHAAAPAGGHVALCSSALDSVFLQVSASPQVLSPHPDNARLCQGSTVLVLALLSGSGALVEGGQRVAIGAGDIVLFDPAQAWRIELDSDFRALLVKLESASFILRLVRTGSQELNRIATRNGVGAVCLSLIQSIADELAHLERDQLPPLEATLTELLVACLSHRERGQAEDSTSVQLAHLRRVCRSIEARLGDAELQVEDVARLEGLSVRYLQKLFKTGATTFGEYLRNRRLERCRLDLANPALAHF
;
A
#
# COMPACT_ATOMS: atom_id res chain seq x y z
N MET A 1 -7.69 -7.73 -20.87
CA MET A 1 -8.99 -8.22 -20.36
C MET A 1 -9.32 -7.86 -18.90
N LEU A 2 -8.46 -7.17 -18.14
CA LEU A 2 -8.77 -6.59 -16.81
C LEU A 2 -9.47 -5.22 -16.90
N ASN A 3 -9.63 -4.68 -18.10
CA ASN A 3 -10.07 -3.30 -18.34
C ASN A 3 -11.57 -3.02 -18.13
N ASP A 4 -12.41 -4.05 -17.90
CA ASP A 4 -13.87 -3.86 -17.90
C ASP A 4 -14.54 -3.93 -16.51
N LEU A 5 -13.79 -4.13 -15.43
CA LEU A 5 -14.35 -4.20 -14.08
C LEU A 5 -14.30 -2.85 -13.37
N ARG A 6 -14.75 -1.79 -14.03
CA ARG A 6 -14.85 -0.47 -13.37
C ARG A 6 -15.91 -0.44 -12.27
N ARG A 7 -16.98 -1.20 -12.43
CA ARG A 7 -18.08 -1.31 -11.46
C ARG A 7 -18.73 -2.67 -11.49
N PHE A 8 -18.99 -3.22 -10.33
CA PHE A 8 -19.80 -4.42 -10.15
C PHE A 8 -20.78 -4.19 -9.01
N SER A 9 -22.01 -4.72 -9.17
CA SER A 9 -23.01 -4.78 -8.12
C SER A 9 -23.63 -6.18 -8.09
N SER A 10 -23.59 -6.85 -6.94
CA SER A 10 -24.23 -8.16 -6.78
C SER A 10 -25.76 -8.09 -6.91
N SER A 11 -26.36 -6.94 -6.59
CA SER A 11 -27.81 -6.72 -6.72
C SER A 11 -28.30 -6.68 -8.17
N ALA A 12 -27.39 -6.53 -9.15
CA ALA A 12 -27.73 -6.62 -10.57
C ALA A 12 -28.03 -8.05 -11.04
N PHE A 13 -27.74 -9.04 -10.19
CA PHE A 13 -27.93 -10.46 -10.51
C PHE A 13 -29.08 -11.06 -9.70
N PRO A 14 -29.80 -12.07 -10.28
CA PRO A 14 -30.73 -12.88 -9.53
C PRO A 14 -30.07 -13.51 -8.30
N GLU A 15 -30.83 -13.73 -7.24
CA GLU A 15 -30.30 -14.22 -5.95
C GLU A 15 -29.45 -15.49 -6.09
N GLU A 16 -29.92 -16.42 -6.95
CA GLU A 16 -29.26 -17.70 -7.23
C GLU A 16 -27.85 -17.53 -7.89
N LEU A 17 -27.64 -16.44 -8.61
CA LEU A 17 -26.39 -16.17 -9.34
C LEU A 17 -25.45 -15.21 -8.61
N ARG A 18 -25.89 -14.58 -7.51
CA ARG A 18 -25.09 -13.57 -6.80
C ARG A 18 -23.78 -14.12 -6.29
N GLN A 19 -23.80 -15.34 -5.75
CA GLN A 19 -22.59 -15.97 -5.22
C GLN A 19 -21.57 -16.21 -6.34
N SER A 20 -21.96 -16.82 -7.43
CA SER A 20 -21.04 -17.11 -8.55
C SER A 20 -20.52 -15.84 -9.21
N ALA A 21 -21.36 -14.81 -9.34
CA ALA A 21 -20.94 -13.51 -9.87
C ALA A 21 -19.98 -12.79 -8.92
N TRP A 22 -20.20 -12.87 -7.61
CA TRP A 22 -19.30 -12.32 -6.59
C TRP A 22 -17.94 -13.02 -6.61
N ASP A 23 -17.94 -14.36 -6.64
CA ASP A 23 -16.71 -15.16 -6.71
C ASP A 23 -15.92 -14.87 -7.99
N GLU A 24 -16.60 -14.70 -9.13
CA GLU A 24 -15.95 -14.33 -10.39
C GLU A 24 -15.26 -12.95 -10.30
N VAL A 25 -15.94 -11.97 -9.72
CA VAL A 25 -15.35 -10.63 -9.51
C VAL A 25 -14.12 -10.72 -8.61
N PHE A 26 -14.20 -11.43 -7.49
CA PHE A 26 -13.06 -11.60 -6.61
C PHE A 26 -11.92 -12.40 -7.25
N GLN A 27 -12.20 -13.37 -8.11
CA GLN A 27 -11.17 -14.02 -8.92
C GLN A 27 -10.46 -13.02 -9.84
N ARG A 28 -11.18 -12.10 -10.48
CA ARG A 28 -10.58 -11.05 -11.32
C ARG A 28 -9.80 -10.04 -10.48
N VAL A 29 -10.35 -9.62 -9.34
CA VAL A 29 -9.67 -8.78 -8.35
C VAL A 29 -8.42 -9.48 -7.82
N ARG A 30 -8.46 -10.79 -7.59
CA ARG A 30 -7.33 -11.61 -7.16
C ARG A 30 -6.14 -11.50 -8.11
N LEU A 31 -6.38 -11.57 -9.42
CA LEU A 31 -5.33 -11.43 -10.42
C LEU A 31 -4.69 -10.04 -10.40
N ALA A 32 -5.46 -9.01 -9.98
CA ALA A 32 -4.97 -7.64 -9.91
C ALA A 32 -4.34 -7.28 -8.56
N SER A 33 -4.89 -7.80 -7.45
CA SER A 33 -4.57 -7.29 -6.11
C SER A 33 -4.01 -8.34 -5.15
N SER A 34 -3.91 -9.59 -5.57
CA SER A 34 -3.57 -10.73 -4.68
C SER A 34 -4.57 -10.93 -3.52
N LEU A 35 -5.73 -10.31 -3.60
CA LEU A 35 -6.82 -10.45 -2.63
C LEU A 35 -7.75 -11.60 -3.06
N ALA A 36 -8.01 -12.53 -2.17
CA ALA A 36 -9.09 -13.48 -2.29
C ALA A 36 -10.04 -13.29 -1.11
N GLY A 37 -11.32 -13.21 -1.40
CA GLY A 37 -12.35 -13.26 -0.37
C GLY A 37 -12.99 -14.65 -0.36
N HIS A 38 -13.06 -15.31 0.77
CA HIS A 38 -14.02 -16.35 1.02
C HIS A 38 -15.14 -15.72 1.84
N ALA A 39 -16.20 -15.32 1.17
CA ALA A 39 -17.34 -14.74 1.84
C ALA A 39 -18.60 -15.10 1.09
N ALA A 40 -19.69 -15.32 1.81
CA ALA A 40 -21.01 -15.41 1.20
C ALA A 40 -21.29 -14.14 0.40
N ALA A 41 -21.89 -14.26 -0.79
CA ALA A 41 -22.24 -13.10 -1.59
C ALA A 41 -23.17 -12.18 -0.80
N PRO A 42 -22.84 -10.90 -0.64
CA PRO A 42 -23.72 -9.98 0.05
C PRO A 42 -24.97 -9.71 -0.77
N ALA A 43 -26.09 -9.47 -0.09
CA ALA A 43 -27.34 -9.10 -0.74
C ALA A 43 -27.22 -7.83 -1.60
N GLY A 44 -26.32 -6.91 -1.24
CA GLY A 44 -26.05 -5.63 -1.92
C GLY A 44 -24.57 -5.27 -1.93
N GLY A 45 -23.69 -6.15 -2.46
CA GLY A 45 -22.26 -5.87 -2.57
C GLY A 45 -21.92 -5.04 -3.80
N HIS A 46 -21.02 -4.07 -3.63
CA HIS A 46 -20.46 -3.27 -4.72
C HIS A 46 -18.96 -3.35 -4.72
N VAL A 47 -18.37 -3.46 -5.91
CA VAL A 47 -16.92 -3.40 -6.12
C VAL A 47 -16.63 -2.40 -7.22
N ALA A 48 -15.67 -1.52 -6.98
CA ALA A 48 -15.07 -0.67 -8.01
C ALA A 48 -13.56 -0.92 -8.03
N LEU A 49 -13.00 -1.10 -9.20
CA LEU A 49 -11.58 -1.41 -9.40
C LEU A 49 -10.98 -0.48 -10.45
N CYS A 50 -9.85 0.10 -10.12
CA CYS A 50 -9.01 0.80 -11.08
C CYS A 50 -7.54 0.43 -10.84
N SER A 51 -6.79 0.14 -11.89
CA SER A 51 -5.36 -0.18 -11.81
C SER A 51 -4.55 0.83 -12.59
N SER A 52 -3.46 1.32 -12.00
CA SER A 52 -2.54 2.23 -12.67
C SER A 52 -1.67 1.51 -13.71
N ALA A 53 -1.02 2.29 -14.57
CA ALA A 53 0.01 1.78 -15.47
C ALA A 53 1.26 1.28 -14.72
N LEU A 54 1.38 1.59 -13.44
CA LEU A 54 2.48 1.24 -12.54
C LEU A 54 2.16 0.01 -11.66
N ASP A 55 1.18 -0.80 -12.05
CA ASP A 55 0.70 -2.00 -11.34
C ASP A 55 0.11 -1.75 -9.94
N SER A 56 -0.09 -0.49 -9.54
CA SER A 56 -0.86 -0.19 -8.35
C SER A 56 -2.34 -0.43 -8.60
N VAL A 57 -3.02 -0.94 -7.59
CA VAL A 57 -4.43 -1.30 -7.66
C VAL A 57 -5.20 -0.58 -6.58
N PHE A 58 -6.25 0.12 -6.99
CA PHE A 58 -7.24 0.74 -6.12
C PHE A 58 -8.53 -0.08 -6.18
N LEU A 59 -8.93 -0.63 -5.07
CA LEU A 59 -10.10 -1.49 -4.94
C LEU A 59 -11.03 -0.96 -3.87
N GLN A 60 -12.19 -0.48 -4.26
CA GLN A 60 -13.28 -0.17 -3.33
C GLN A 60 -14.21 -1.37 -3.21
N VAL A 61 -14.55 -1.73 -1.98
CA VAL A 61 -15.52 -2.76 -1.65
C VAL A 61 -16.54 -2.19 -0.68
N SER A 62 -17.82 -2.39 -0.97
CA SER A 62 -18.92 -2.12 -0.05
C SER A 62 -19.78 -3.37 0.02
N ALA A 63 -19.98 -3.90 1.21
CA ALA A 63 -20.70 -5.16 1.38
C ALA A 63 -21.22 -5.33 2.82
N SER A 64 -22.06 -6.34 3.05
CA SER A 64 -22.40 -6.85 4.37
C SER A 64 -21.18 -7.57 5.01
N PRO A 65 -21.26 -7.99 6.28
CA PRO A 65 -20.15 -8.61 7.00
C PRO A 65 -19.43 -9.69 6.21
N GLN A 66 -18.09 -9.61 6.16
CA GLN A 66 -17.27 -10.51 5.37
C GLN A 66 -15.87 -10.72 5.99
N VAL A 67 -15.24 -11.82 5.55
CA VAL A 67 -13.84 -12.11 5.85
C VAL A 67 -13.04 -12.07 4.55
N LEU A 68 -12.03 -11.21 4.49
CA LEU A 68 -11.08 -11.12 3.39
C LEU A 68 -9.75 -11.73 3.85
N SER A 69 -9.15 -12.59 3.03
CA SER A 69 -7.88 -13.23 3.31
C SER A 69 -7.07 -13.42 2.04
N PRO A 70 -5.75 -13.61 2.11
CA PRO A 70 -4.95 -13.93 0.93
C PRO A 70 -5.35 -15.29 0.36
N HIS A 71 -5.29 -15.42 -0.96
CA HIS A 71 -5.44 -16.74 -1.59
C HIS A 71 -4.19 -17.59 -1.30
N PRO A 72 -4.31 -18.92 -1.09
CA PRO A 72 -3.19 -19.80 -0.79
C PRO A 72 -2.03 -19.74 -1.78
N ASP A 73 -2.32 -19.50 -3.07
CA ASP A 73 -1.30 -19.40 -4.11
C ASP A 73 -0.57 -18.04 -4.16
N ASN A 74 -1.05 -17.04 -3.40
CA ASN A 74 -0.55 -15.67 -3.50
C ASN A 74 0.77 -15.43 -2.75
N ALA A 75 1.14 -16.27 -1.79
CA ALA A 75 2.43 -16.20 -1.12
C ALA A 75 3.62 -16.24 -2.10
N ARG A 76 3.41 -16.81 -3.31
CA ARG A 76 4.40 -16.83 -4.39
C ARG A 76 4.36 -15.62 -5.32
N LEU A 77 3.24 -14.90 -5.36
CA LEU A 77 3.03 -13.74 -6.25
C LEU A 77 3.39 -12.40 -5.60
N CYS A 78 3.49 -12.37 -4.28
CA CYS A 78 3.89 -11.19 -3.52
C CYS A 78 5.41 -11.11 -3.29
N GLN A 79 6.22 -11.70 -4.17
CA GLN A 79 7.67 -11.54 -4.15
C GLN A 79 8.02 -10.15 -4.68
N GLY A 80 8.09 -9.18 -3.80
CA GLY A 80 8.46 -7.83 -4.18
C GLY A 80 8.12 -6.81 -3.10
N SER A 81 8.43 -5.61 -3.43
CA SER A 81 8.22 -4.44 -2.58
C SER A 81 6.75 -3.97 -2.61
N THR A 82 5.83 -4.77 -2.10
CA THR A 82 4.39 -4.45 -2.08
C THR A 82 3.89 -4.17 -0.68
N VAL A 83 3.03 -3.17 -0.54
CA VAL A 83 2.30 -2.84 0.70
C VAL A 83 0.82 -2.78 0.40
N LEU A 84 0.02 -3.33 1.29
CA LEU A 84 -1.42 -3.15 1.28
C LEU A 84 -1.82 -2.05 2.27
N VAL A 85 -2.63 -1.12 1.80
CA VAL A 85 -3.25 -0.05 2.58
C VAL A 85 -4.75 -0.34 2.63
N LEU A 86 -5.28 -0.53 3.81
CA LEU A 86 -6.72 -0.63 4.04
C LEU A 86 -7.20 0.65 4.72
N ALA A 87 -8.12 1.35 4.09
CA ALA A 87 -8.88 2.42 4.72
C ALA A 87 -10.33 1.97 4.90
N LEU A 88 -10.78 1.86 6.13
CA LEU A 88 -12.17 1.56 6.45
C LEU A 88 -12.98 2.85 6.48
N LEU A 89 -13.79 3.10 5.45
CA LEU A 89 -14.53 4.36 5.30
C LEU A 89 -15.84 4.34 6.11
N SER A 90 -16.45 3.18 6.26
CA SER A 90 -17.58 2.94 7.17
C SER A 90 -17.56 1.49 7.66
N GLY A 91 -18.22 1.21 8.79
CA GLY A 91 -18.28 -0.12 9.39
C GLY A 91 -17.24 -0.33 10.47
N SER A 92 -17.15 -1.58 10.92
CA SER A 92 -16.23 -2.05 11.96
C SER A 92 -15.73 -3.46 11.67
N GLY A 93 -14.64 -3.85 12.31
CA GLY A 93 -14.05 -5.15 12.16
C GLY A 93 -12.70 -5.29 12.85
N ALA A 94 -11.89 -6.21 12.36
CA ALA A 94 -10.53 -6.41 12.84
C ALA A 94 -9.59 -6.82 11.70
N LEU A 95 -8.34 -6.39 11.78
CA LEU A 95 -7.25 -6.93 11.00
C LEU A 95 -6.47 -7.91 11.86
N VAL A 96 -6.25 -9.11 11.35
CA VAL A 96 -5.41 -10.15 11.97
C VAL A 96 -4.18 -10.30 11.08
N GLU A 97 -2.98 -10.06 11.63
CA GLU A 97 -1.70 -10.21 10.93
C GLU A 97 -0.69 -10.85 11.89
N GLY A 98 0.03 -11.87 11.44
CA GLY A 98 1.03 -12.54 12.26
C GLY A 98 0.50 -13.09 13.61
N GLY A 99 -0.78 -13.42 13.70
CA GLY A 99 -1.45 -13.89 14.92
C GLY A 99 -1.95 -12.77 15.85
N GLN A 100 -1.66 -11.52 15.55
CA GLN A 100 -2.19 -10.35 16.28
C GLN A 100 -3.52 -9.89 15.68
N ARG A 101 -4.48 -9.56 16.55
CA ARG A 101 -5.80 -9.05 16.18
C ARG A 101 -5.95 -7.60 16.62
N VAL A 102 -6.14 -6.70 15.68
CA VAL A 102 -6.34 -5.28 15.95
C VAL A 102 -7.72 -4.84 15.44
N ALA A 103 -8.53 -4.29 16.34
CA ALA A 103 -9.82 -3.74 15.98
C ALA A 103 -9.65 -2.52 15.07
N ILE A 104 -10.47 -2.44 14.01
CA ILE A 104 -10.52 -1.33 13.07
C ILE A 104 -11.95 -0.81 12.96
N GLY A 105 -12.09 0.50 12.78
CA GLY A 105 -13.38 1.19 12.65
C GLY A 105 -13.34 2.24 11.54
N ALA A 106 -14.49 2.87 11.34
CA ALA A 106 -14.63 3.93 10.33
C ALA A 106 -13.60 5.05 10.54
N GLY A 107 -12.90 5.41 9.47
CA GLY A 107 -11.82 6.39 9.45
C GLY A 107 -10.43 5.82 9.76
N ASP A 108 -10.29 4.53 10.07
CA ASP A 108 -8.99 3.94 10.28
C ASP A 108 -8.28 3.64 8.95
N ILE A 109 -6.99 3.92 8.92
CA ILE A 109 -6.08 3.51 7.85
C ILE A 109 -5.05 2.58 8.48
N VAL A 110 -4.91 1.38 7.94
CA VAL A 110 -3.92 0.39 8.36
C VAL A 110 -3.10 -0.09 7.17
N LEU A 111 -1.81 -0.31 7.43
CA LEU A 111 -0.86 -0.78 6.43
C LEU A 111 -0.32 -2.12 6.88
N PHE A 112 -0.23 -3.07 5.95
CA PHE A 112 0.24 -4.42 6.23
C PHE A 112 0.99 -5.03 5.05
N ASP A 113 1.81 -6.03 5.37
CA ASP A 113 2.61 -6.75 4.39
C ASP A 113 1.80 -7.92 3.80
N PRO A 114 1.50 -7.92 2.50
CA PRO A 114 0.76 -9.02 1.87
C PRO A 114 1.52 -10.36 1.87
N ALA A 115 2.83 -10.37 2.13
CA ALA A 115 3.62 -11.59 2.25
C ALA A 115 3.43 -12.29 3.61
N GLN A 116 2.93 -11.57 4.62
CA GLN A 116 2.57 -12.16 5.91
C GLN A 116 1.19 -12.84 5.84
N ALA A 117 0.93 -13.74 6.80
CA ALA A 117 -0.43 -14.26 6.97
C ALA A 117 -1.32 -13.17 7.56
N TRP A 118 -2.33 -12.74 6.81
CA TRP A 118 -3.29 -11.73 7.23
C TRP A 118 -4.73 -12.14 6.97
N ARG A 119 -5.66 -11.54 7.72
CA ARG A 119 -7.10 -11.68 7.54
C ARG A 119 -7.80 -10.41 8.01
N ILE A 120 -8.74 -9.91 7.23
CA ILE A 120 -9.60 -8.79 7.58
C ILE A 120 -10.99 -9.36 7.87
N GLU A 121 -11.46 -9.22 9.09
CA GLU A 121 -12.78 -9.66 9.55
C GLU A 121 -13.65 -8.42 9.68
N LEU A 122 -14.67 -8.28 8.85
CA LEU A 122 -15.62 -7.17 8.87
C LEU A 122 -16.94 -7.68 9.45
N ASP A 123 -17.37 -7.11 10.54
CA ASP A 123 -18.49 -7.58 11.37
C ASP A 123 -19.78 -6.76 11.23
N SER A 124 -19.74 -5.70 10.45
CA SER A 124 -20.89 -4.85 10.08
C SER A 124 -20.90 -4.58 8.58
N ASP A 125 -21.98 -3.98 8.08
CA ASP A 125 -21.96 -3.39 6.75
C ASP A 125 -20.83 -2.39 6.64
N PHE A 126 -20.05 -2.47 5.59
CA PHE A 126 -18.82 -1.71 5.45
C PHE A 126 -18.62 -1.10 4.07
N ARG A 127 -17.82 -0.06 4.04
CA ARG A 127 -17.19 0.49 2.85
C ARG A 127 -15.70 0.64 3.12
N ALA A 128 -14.87 0.07 2.27
CA ALA A 128 -13.43 0.11 2.39
C ALA A 128 -12.77 0.43 1.05
N LEU A 129 -11.64 1.14 1.11
CA LEU A 129 -10.70 1.24 -0.01
C LEU A 129 -9.45 0.44 0.36
N LEU A 130 -9.11 -0.53 -0.49
CA LEU A 130 -7.83 -1.24 -0.44
C LEU A 130 -6.96 -0.70 -1.58
N VAL A 131 -5.72 -0.37 -1.23
CA VAL A 131 -4.74 0.09 -2.21
C VAL A 131 -3.52 -0.81 -2.14
N LYS A 132 -3.20 -1.45 -3.26
CA LYS A 132 -1.93 -2.14 -3.45
C LYS A 132 -0.93 -1.14 -4.01
N LEU A 133 0.12 -0.85 -3.27
CA LEU A 133 1.20 0.03 -3.68
C LEU A 133 2.47 -0.78 -3.92
N GLU A 134 3.06 -0.62 -5.10
CA GLU A 134 4.35 -1.22 -5.44
C GLU A 134 5.43 -0.14 -5.36
N SER A 135 6.09 -0.04 -4.21
CA SER A 135 7.16 0.93 -4.02
C SER A 135 8.24 0.39 -3.09
N ALA A 136 9.41 0.13 -3.63
CA ALA A 136 10.60 -0.26 -2.85
C ALA A 136 10.94 0.79 -1.79
N SER A 137 10.76 2.07 -2.08
CA SER A 137 11.03 3.17 -1.13
C SER A 137 10.02 3.21 0.02
N PHE A 138 8.78 2.86 -0.25
CA PHE A 138 7.73 2.83 0.74
C PHE A 138 7.96 1.70 1.74
N ILE A 139 8.33 0.51 1.27
CA ILE A 139 8.62 -0.67 2.10
C ILE A 139 9.81 -0.45 3.02
N LEU A 140 10.89 0.16 2.56
CA LEU A 140 12.03 0.50 3.42
C LEU A 140 11.65 1.47 4.55
N ARG A 141 10.61 2.26 4.34
CA ARG A 141 10.07 3.16 5.36
C ARG A 141 9.08 2.45 6.31
N LEU A 142 8.40 1.39 5.83
CA LEU A 142 7.41 0.63 6.59
C LEU A 142 7.99 -0.54 7.37
N VAL A 143 8.91 -1.26 6.75
CA VAL A 143 9.31 -2.60 7.19
C VAL A 143 9.93 -2.65 8.57
N ARG A 144 10.17 -1.50 9.27
CA ARG A 144 10.96 -1.60 10.51
C ARG A 144 10.69 -0.57 11.59
N THR A 145 9.47 -0.26 11.84
CA THR A 145 9.13 -0.01 13.22
C THR A 145 9.12 -1.39 13.89
N GLY A 146 10.17 -1.74 14.65
CA GLY A 146 10.28 -3.03 15.34
C GLY A 146 9.20 -3.32 16.39
N SER A 147 8.08 -2.61 16.31
CA SER A 147 6.85 -2.87 17.02
C SER A 147 6.02 -3.82 16.17
N GLN A 148 5.66 -4.95 16.74
CA GLN A 148 4.65 -5.89 16.22
C GLN A 148 3.25 -5.24 16.13
N GLU A 149 3.15 -3.93 16.26
CA GLU A 149 1.92 -3.18 16.07
C GLU A 149 1.71 -2.90 14.59
N LEU A 150 0.56 -3.29 14.10
CA LEU A 150 0.03 -2.91 12.79
C LEU A 150 0.24 -1.41 12.57
N ASN A 151 0.72 -1.03 11.38
CA ASN A 151 0.97 0.36 11.02
C ASN A 151 -0.35 1.12 10.84
N ARG A 152 -1.00 1.46 11.95
CA ARG A 152 -2.23 2.25 11.97
C ARG A 152 -1.88 3.73 11.94
N ILE A 153 -2.48 4.47 11.02
CA ILE A 153 -2.32 5.90 10.90
C ILE A 153 -3.34 6.62 11.79
N ALA A 154 -2.86 7.61 12.55
CA ALA A 154 -3.73 8.50 13.31
C ALA A 154 -4.42 9.47 12.34
N THR A 155 -5.73 9.32 12.16
CA THR A 155 -6.53 10.04 11.15
C THR A 155 -7.38 11.17 11.72
N ARG A 156 -7.38 11.38 13.05
CA ARG A 156 -8.27 12.37 13.69
C ARG A 156 -7.89 13.82 13.41
N ASN A 157 -6.60 14.08 13.14
CA ASN A 157 -6.09 15.44 12.89
C ASN A 157 -4.79 15.41 12.07
N GLY A 158 -4.34 16.56 11.63
CA GLY A 158 -3.06 16.74 10.93
C GLY A 158 -3.00 16.03 9.59
N VAL A 159 -1.80 15.56 9.23
CA VAL A 159 -1.54 14.91 7.94
C VAL A 159 -2.39 13.65 7.74
N GLY A 160 -2.66 12.91 8.82
CA GLY A 160 -3.50 11.72 8.75
C GLY A 160 -4.96 12.02 8.38
N ALA A 161 -5.51 13.13 8.85
CA ALA A 161 -6.84 13.57 8.44
C ALA A 161 -6.88 13.97 6.96
N VAL A 162 -5.84 14.66 6.47
CA VAL A 162 -5.69 14.99 5.04
C VAL A 162 -5.56 13.72 4.20
N CYS A 163 -4.76 12.75 4.66
CA CYS A 163 -4.61 11.46 4.00
C CYS A 163 -5.95 10.71 3.90
N LEU A 164 -6.73 10.67 4.98
CA LEU A 164 -8.06 10.06 4.99
C LEU A 164 -9.01 10.78 4.03
N SER A 165 -9.01 12.11 3.99
CA SER A 165 -9.84 12.89 3.06
C SER A 165 -9.49 12.61 1.60
N LEU A 166 -8.20 12.50 1.27
CA LEU A 166 -7.76 12.09 -0.07
C LEU A 166 -8.27 10.69 -0.41
N ILE A 167 -8.12 9.73 0.50
CA ILE A 167 -8.59 8.35 0.32
C ILE A 167 -10.10 8.30 0.11
N GLN A 168 -10.88 9.08 0.87
CA GLN A 168 -12.32 9.19 0.71
C GLN A 168 -12.68 9.73 -0.68
N SER A 169 -12.03 10.81 -1.11
CA SER A 169 -12.25 11.39 -2.44
C SER A 169 -11.89 10.41 -3.57
N ILE A 170 -10.78 9.68 -3.45
CA ILE A 170 -10.41 8.64 -4.41
C ILE A 170 -11.49 7.55 -4.45
N ALA A 171 -11.98 7.10 -3.29
CA ALA A 171 -13.00 6.06 -3.22
C ALA A 171 -14.35 6.52 -3.82
N ASP A 172 -14.72 7.79 -3.65
CA ASP A 172 -15.95 8.36 -4.21
C ASP A 172 -15.90 8.46 -5.74
N GLU A 173 -14.72 8.81 -6.27
CA GLU A 173 -14.52 9.02 -7.70
C GLU A 173 -13.94 7.81 -8.44
N LEU A 174 -13.59 6.71 -7.74
CA LEU A 174 -12.84 5.58 -8.30
C LEU A 174 -13.44 5.01 -9.59
N ALA A 175 -14.76 5.02 -9.69
CA ALA A 175 -15.45 4.50 -10.87
C ALA A 175 -15.36 5.42 -12.10
N HIS A 176 -14.97 6.69 -11.90
CA HIS A 176 -14.83 7.70 -12.94
C HIS A 176 -13.37 7.97 -13.29
N LEU A 177 -12.43 7.55 -12.42
CA LEU A 177 -11.00 7.74 -12.66
C LEU A 177 -10.50 6.87 -13.83
N GLU A 178 -9.67 7.46 -14.66
CA GLU A 178 -8.98 6.77 -15.75
C GLU A 178 -7.58 6.32 -15.31
N ARG A 179 -7.01 5.34 -16.02
CA ARG A 179 -5.71 4.74 -15.65
C ARG A 179 -4.56 5.74 -15.62
N ASP A 180 -4.58 6.71 -16.50
CA ASP A 180 -3.58 7.78 -16.62
C ASP A 180 -3.68 8.83 -15.51
N GLN A 181 -4.84 8.94 -14.85
CA GLN A 181 -5.07 9.82 -13.70
C GLN A 181 -4.59 9.24 -12.38
N LEU A 182 -4.35 7.92 -12.29
CA LEU A 182 -3.93 7.26 -11.05
C LEU A 182 -2.49 7.56 -10.63
N PRO A 183 -1.46 7.65 -11.51
CA PRO A 183 -0.09 7.85 -11.08
C PRO A 183 0.14 9.08 -10.18
N PRO A 184 -0.41 10.27 -10.46
CA PRO A 184 -0.27 11.42 -9.57
C PRO A 184 -1.00 11.23 -8.23
N LEU A 185 -2.15 10.55 -8.21
CA LEU A 185 -2.88 10.22 -6.97
C LEU A 185 -2.11 9.22 -6.13
N GLU A 186 -1.53 8.19 -6.75
CA GLU A 186 -0.66 7.20 -6.11
C GLU A 186 0.56 7.87 -5.46
N ALA A 187 1.26 8.73 -6.21
CA ALA A 187 2.41 9.45 -5.70
C ALA A 187 2.03 10.33 -4.50
N THR A 188 0.94 11.09 -4.60
CA THR A 188 0.45 11.94 -3.51
C THR A 188 0.06 11.13 -2.28
N LEU A 189 -0.67 10.03 -2.47
CA LEU A 189 -1.07 9.14 -1.38
C LEU A 189 0.16 8.54 -0.69
N THR A 190 1.15 8.08 -1.46
CA THR A 190 2.40 7.51 -0.94
C THR A 190 3.15 8.54 -0.08
N GLU A 191 3.29 9.78 -0.52
CA GLU A 191 3.95 10.84 0.24
C GLU A 191 3.21 11.18 1.54
N LEU A 192 1.88 11.24 1.51
CA LEU A 192 1.07 11.48 2.72
C LEU A 192 1.20 10.32 3.72
N LEU A 193 1.13 9.08 3.25
CA LEU A 193 1.31 7.90 4.10
C LEU A 193 2.70 7.90 4.76
N VAL A 194 3.75 8.19 3.99
CA VAL A 194 5.10 8.32 4.51
C VAL A 194 5.22 9.44 5.55
N ALA A 195 4.59 10.60 5.29
CA ALA A 195 4.57 11.70 6.24
C ALA A 195 3.88 11.31 7.55
N CYS A 196 2.72 10.61 7.47
CA CYS A 196 2.00 10.11 8.65
C CYS A 196 2.87 9.17 9.50
N LEU A 197 3.56 8.22 8.87
CA LEU A 197 4.42 7.28 9.56
C LEU A 197 5.64 7.96 10.18
N SER A 198 6.20 8.98 9.50
CA SER A 198 7.35 9.74 9.99
C SER A 198 7.03 10.60 11.23
N HIS A 199 5.78 11.06 11.37
CA HIS A 199 5.35 11.81 12.56
C HIS A 199 5.18 10.93 13.80
N ARG A 200 4.70 9.69 13.63
CA ARG A 200 4.50 8.76 14.74
C ARG A 200 5.79 8.47 15.53
N GLU A 201 6.91 8.42 14.84
CA GLU A 201 8.20 8.04 15.45
C GLU A 201 8.90 9.16 16.23
N ARG A 202 8.55 10.42 15.97
CA ARG A 202 9.09 11.55 16.78
C ARG A 202 8.62 11.50 18.22
N GLY A 203 7.53 10.75 18.50
CA GLY A 203 6.99 10.55 19.85
C GLY A 203 7.52 9.30 20.59
N GLN A 204 8.27 8.41 19.91
CA GLN A 204 8.71 7.12 20.48
C GLN A 204 10.25 6.93 20.48
N ALA A 205 11.02 8.01 20.45
CA ALA A 205 12.46 8.00 20.22
C ALA A 205 13.30 7.64 21.48
N GLU A 206 13.20 6.44 22.02
CA GLU A 206 14.11 5.99 23.07
C GLU A 206 14.80 4.61 22.82
N ASP A 207 14.52 3.91 21.71
CA ASP A 207 15.15 2.61 21.42
C ASP A 207 16.21 2.67 20.32
N SER A 208 17.27 1.85 20.46
CA SER A 208 18.35 1.71 19.47
C SER A 208 17.84 1.40 18.05
N THR A 209 16.68 0.78 17.94
CA THR A 209 15.97 0.49 16.70
C THR A 209 15.45 1.78 16.04
N SER A 210 14.98 2.75 16.82
CA SER A 210 14.50 4.04 16.31
C SER A 210 15.64 4.88 15.70
N VAL A 211 16.85 4.81 16.28
CA VAL A 211 18.05 5.50 15.76
C VAL A 211 18.48 4.88 14.41
N GLN A 212 18.48 3.55 14.30
CA GLN A 212 18.80 2.88 13.03
C GLN A 212 17.80 3.25 11.93
N LEU A 213 16.54 3.35 12.25
CA LEU A 213 15.49 3.73 11.33
C LEU A 213 15.63 5.21 10.90
N ALA A 214 15.94 6.11 11.83
CA ALA A 214 16.22 7.52 11.52
C ALA A 214 17.42 7.65 10.58
N HIS A 215 18.49 6.88 10.80
CA HIS A 215 19.64 6.83 9.90
C HIS A 215 19.25 6.29 8.51
N LEU A 216 18.51 5.18 8.44
CA LEU A 216 18.08 4.61 7.16
C LEU A 216 17.25 5.60 6.34
N ARG A 217 16.33 6.33 6.97
CA ARG A 217 15.54 7.39 6.31
C ARG A 217 16.39 8.52 5.78
N ARG A 218 17.38 8.94 6.55
CA ARG A 218 18.31 10.00 6.15
C ARG A 218 19.09 9.55 4.93
N VAL A 219 19.61 8.32 4.94
CA VAL A 219 20.30 7.67 3.82
C VAL A 219 19.39 7.59 2.60
N CYS A 220 18.16 7.10 2.73
CA CYS A 220 17.21 7.01 1.61
C CYS A 220 16.92 8.39 1.00
N ARG A 221 16.70 9.44 1.81
CA ARG A 221 16.52 10.81 1.31
C ARG A 221 17.74 11.32 0.54
N SER A 222 18.94 11.03 1.01
CA SER A 222 20.19 11.41 0.32
C SER A 222 20.32 10.69 -1.03
N ILE A 223 19.88 9.44 -1.12
CA ILE A 223 19.83 8.69 -2.39
C ILE A 223 18.79 9.32 -3.32
N GLU A 224 17.57 9.58 -2.82
CA GLU A 224 16.50 10.20 -3.62
C GLU A 224 16.91 11.53 -4.25
N ALA A 225 17.58 12.38 -3.48
CA ALA A 225 18.09 13.67 -3.96
C ALA A 225 19.15 13.55 -5.05
N ARG A 226 19.74 12.35 -5.24
CA ARG A 226 20.84 12.08 -6.16
C ARG A 226 20.57 10.92 -7.12
N LEU A 227 19.32 10.55 -7.34
CA LEU A 227 18.98 9.44 -8.24
C LEU A 227 19.53 9.61 -9.67
N GLY A 228 19.64 10.86 -10.13
CA GLY A 228 20.18 11.19 -11.46
C GLY A 228 21.72 11.11 -11.56
N ASP A 229 22.43 10.97 -10.45
CA ASP A 229 23.89 10.81 -10.45
C ASP A 229 24.26 9.36 -10.80
N ALA A 230 24.70 9.12 -12.04
CA ALA A 230 25.01 7.80 -12.56
C ALA A 230 26.12 7.08 -11.75
N GLU A 231 27.07 7.85 -11.22
CA GLU A 231 28.24 7.35 -10.49
C GLU A 231 28.01 7.23 -8.98
N LEU A 232 26.79 7.49 -8.49
CA LEU A 232 26.49 7.42 -7.05
C LEU A 232 26.83 6.06 -6.46
N GLN A 233 27.79 6.05 -5.51
CA GLN A 233 28.26 4.87 -4.81
C GLN A 233 27.83 4.87 -3.33
N VAL A 234 27.89 3.71 -2.70
CA VAL A 234 27.55 3.57 -1.26
C VAL A 234 28.50 4.38 -0.37
N GLU A 235 29.75 4.52 -0.79
CA GLU A 235 30.79 5.31 -0.10
C GLU A 235 30.44 6.79 -0.04
N ASP A 236 29.85 7.33 -1.11
CA ASP A 236 29.48 8.75 -1.19
C ASP A 236 28.34 9.07 -0.24
N VAL A 237 27.33 8.20 -0.21
CA VAL A 237 26.20 8.35 0.70
C VAL A 237 26.64 8.13 2.15
N ALA A 238 27.50 7.16 2.41
CA ALA A 238 28.03 6.92 3.75
C ALA A 238 28.81 8.16 4.27
N ARG A 239 29.66 8.74 3.43
CA ARG A 239 30.44 9.94 3.73
C ARG A 239 29.52 11.14 4.00
N LEU A 240 28.52 11.36 3.16
CA LEU A 240 27.56 12.45 3.29
C LEU A 240 26.80 12.39 4.61
N GLU A 241 26.39 11.18 5.00
CA GLU A 241 25.58 10.95 6.19
C GLU A 241 26.39 10.76 7.48
N GLY A 242 27.74 10.78 7.38
CA GLY A 242 28.63 10.58 8.52
C GLY A 242 28.55 9.15 9.07
N LEU A 243 28.29 8.16 8.21
CA LEU A 243 28.16 6.76 8.56
C LEU A 243 29.30 5.93 7.95
N SER A 244 29.63 4.78 8.58
CA SER A 244 30.51 3.83 7.94
C SER A 244 29.74 3.04 6.84
N VAL A 245 30.42 2.68 5.75
CA VAL A 245 29.86 1.83 4.67
C VAL A 245 29.28 0.53 5.25
N ARG A 246 30.01 -0.10 6.18
CA ARG A 246 29.56 -1.31 6.86
C ARG A 246 28.24 -1.12 7.61
N TYR A 247 28.10 0.01 8.30
CA TYR A 247 26.86 0.33 9.01
C TYR A 247 25.71 0.61 8.04
N LEU A 248 25.98 1.36 6.96
CA LEU A 248 25.00 1.62 5.92
C LEU A 248 24.52 0.30 5.27
N GLN A 249 25.44 -0.59 4.91
CA GLN A 249 25.08 -1.93 4.39
C GLN A 249 24.26 -2.75 5.40
N LYS A 250 24.61 -2.65 6.71
CA LYS A 250 23.81 -3.28 7.77
C LYS A 250 22.40 -2.69 7.80
N LEU A 251 22.23 -1.37 7.67
CA LEU A 251 20.91 -0.73 7.61
C LEU A 251 20.06 -1.28 6.45
N PHE A 252 20.60 -1.44 5.26
CA PHE A 252 19.89 -2.02 4.12
C PHE A 252 19.57 -3.50 4.32
N LYS A 253 20.50 -4.30 4.86
CA LYS A 253 20.25 -5.72 5.19
C LYS A 253 19.10 -5.88 6.17
N THR A 254 18.99 -4.98 7.16
CA THR A 254 17.84 -4.96 8.03
C THR A 254 16.54 -4.66 7.26
N GLY A 255 16.55 -4.07 6.03
CA GLY A 255 15.47 -3.90 5.05
C GLY A 255 15.29 -5.05 4.07
N ALA A 256 15.95 -6.22 4.28
CA ALA A 256 15.95 -7.35 3.35
C ALA A 256 16.32 -6.94 1.91
N THR A 257 17.16 -5.89 1.76
CA THR A 257 17.64 -5.36 0.47
C THR A 257 19.10 -4.93 0.58
N THR A 258 19.69 -4.51 -0.53
CA THR A 258 21.02 -3.91 -0.60
C THR A 258 20.94 -2.47 -1.11
N PHE A 259 22.00 -1.67 -0.85
CA PHE A 259 22.09 -0.32 -1.41
C PHE A 259 21.91 -0.32 -2.94
N GLY A 260 22.59 -1.25 -3.63
CA GLY A 260 22.54 -1.33 -5.09
C GLY A 260 21.15 -1.72 -5.62
N GLU A 261 20.48 -2.66 -4.97
CA GLU A 261 19.10 -3.03 -5.32
C GLU A 261 18.13 -1.87 -5.09
N TYR A 262 18.26 -1.19 -3.95
CA TYR A 262 17.45 -0.02 -3.65
C TYR A 262 17.63 1.08 -4.71
N LEU A 263 18.88 1.49 -4.97
CA LEU A 263 19.20 2.53 -5.95
C LEU A 263 18.66 2.18 -7.35
N ARG A 264 18.89 0.94 -7.80
CA ARG A 264 18.39 0.46 -9.09
C ARG A 264 16.87 0.51 -9.17
N ASN A 265 16.18 0.01 -8.15
CA ASN A 265 14.72 -0.01 -8.13
C ASN A 265 14.15 1.42 -8.13
N ARG A 266 14.74 2.34 -7.36
CA ARG A 266 14.33 3.75 -7.37
C ARG A 266 14.54 4.44 -8.70
N ARG A 267 15.66 4.18 -9.37
CA ARG A 267 15.92 4.69 -10.73
C ARG A 267 14.89 4.16 -11.73
N LEU A 268 14.61 2.85 -11.71
CA LEU A 268 13.60 2.23 -12.56
C LEU A 268 12.21 2.83 -12.31
N GLU A 269 11.83 3.00 -11.05
CA GLU A 269 10.55 3.60 -10.69
C GLU A 269 10.45 5.05 -11.18
N ARG A 270 11.53 5.84 -11.04
CA ARG A 270 11.59 7.19 -11.59
C ARG A 270 11.45 7.20 -13.10
N CYS A 271 12.18 6.33 -13.81
CA CYS A 271 12.06 6.20 -15.26
C CYS A 271 10.62 5.81 -15.68
N ARG A 272 9.98 4.89 -14.95
CA ARG A 272 8.58 4.51 -15.21
C ARG A 272 7.63 5.71 -15.06
N LEU A 273 7.80 6.50 -14.01
CA LEU A 273 7.00 7.72 -13.78
C LEU A 273 7.23 8.75 -14.87
N ASP A 274 8.49 8.97 -15.26
CA ASP A 274 8.84 9.93 -16.30
C ASP A 274 8.30 9.50 -17.69
N LEU A 275 8.35 8.20 -18.02
CA LEU A 275 7.78 7.63 -19.23
C LEU A 275 6.24 7.65 -19.25
N ALA A 276 5.60 7.52 -18.08
CA ALA A 276 4.15 7.58 -17.96
C ALA A 276 3.61 9.03 -17.95
N ASN A 277 4.48 10.03 -17.84
CA ASN A 277 4.09 11.43 -17.81
C ASN A 277 3.95 12.00 -19.23
N PRO A 278 2.73 12.33 -19.71
CA PRO A 278 2.52 12.87 -21.06
C PRO A 278 3.29 14.17 -21.33
N ALA A 279 3.58 14.96 -20.28
CA ALA A 279 4.32 16.21 -20.41
C ALA A 279 5.81 15.98 -20.78
N LEU A 280 6.33 14.77 -20.56
CA LEU A 280 7.72 14.40 -20.90
C LEU A 280 7.82 13.58 -22.20
N ALA A 281 6.71 13.25 -22.85
CA ALA A 281 6.68 12.42 -24.06
C ALA A 281 7.27 13.10 -25.32
N HIS A 282 7.76 14.33 -25.21
CA HIS A 282 8.30 15.11 -26.31
C HIS A 282 9.81 15.37 -26.22
N PHE A 283 10.54 14.62 -25.37
CA PHE A 283 12.00 14.70 -25.27
C PHE A 283 12.66 13.40 -25.72
#